data_592f7efaab00b5862ba250853d73ba7f
#
_entry.id   592f7efaab00b5862ba250853d73ba7f
#
_cell.length_a   1.000
_cell.length_b   1.000
_cell.length_c   1.000
_cell.angle_alpha   90.00
_cell.angle_beta   90.00
_cell.angle_gamma   90.00
#
_symmetry.space_group_name_H-M   'P 1'
#
loop_
_entity.id
_entity.type
_entity.pdbx_description
1 polymer ?
#
loop_
_entity_poly.entity_id
_entity_poly.type
_entity_poly.pdbx_seq_one_letter_code
_entity_poly.pdbx_strand_id
1 'polypeptide(L)'
;MLSGIYRVVGCSDLMQVPSQKAEGGFILKRLIRLQEFGGWSGNDTAERLSNAITATLMGPLAQCEFRQGQLVTCALRFSIREYQGNWYQDIIINDIHKL
;
A
#
# COMPACT_ATOMS: atom_id res chain seq x y z
N MET A 1 0.53 -13.88 4.32
CA MET A 1 0.24 -12.53 4.80
C MET A 1 1.38 -12.05 5.67
N LEU A 2 1.88 -10.86 5.42
CA LEU A 2 2.90 -10.23 6.23
C LEU A 2 2.29 -9.10 7.04
N SER A 3 2.70 -8.97 8.30
CA SER A 3 2.29 -7.86 9.13
C SER A 3 3.50 -7.22 9.78
N GLY A 4 3.41 -5.92 10.04
CA GLY A 4 4.50 -5.18 10.64
C GLY A 4 4.16 -3.73 10.85
N ILE A 5 5.14 -3.00 11.31
CA ILE A 5 5.07 -1.56 11.54
C ILE A 5 5.79 -0.86 10.40
N TYR A 6 5.14 0.15 9.84
CA TYR A 6 5.67 0.88 8.69
C TYR A 6 5.52 2.37 8.92
N ARG A 7 6.39 3.12 8.25
CA ARG A 7 6.28 4.58 8.17
C ARG A 7 5.71 4.95 6.82
N VAL A 8 4.72 5.84 6.81
CA VAL A 8 4.14 6.31 5.55
C VAL A 8 5.11 7.29 4.90
N VAL A 9 5.52 6.98 3.67
CA VAL A 9 6.36 7.87 2.87
C VAL A 9 5.50 8.83 2.05
N GLY A 10 4.36 8.34 1.57
CA GLY A 10 3.43 9.16 0.79
C GLY A 10 2.25 8.34 0.31
N CYS A 11 1.24 9.03 -0.17
CA CYS A 11 0.05 8.43 -0.76
C CYS A 11 -0.26 9.09 -2.10
N SER A 12 -0.84 8.32 -3.01
CA SER A 12 -1.39 8.88 -4.24
C SER A 12 -2.75 9.53 -3.97
N ASP A 13 -3.26 10.21 -4.99
CA ASP A 13 -4.65 10.63 -4.98
C ASP A 13 -5.58 9.43 -5.01
N LEU A 14 -6.81 9.64 -4.55
CA LEU A 14 -7.85 8.64 -4.61
C LEU A 14 -8.25 8.41 -6.07
N MET A 15 -8.35 7.14 -6.45
CA MET A 15 -8.71 6.74 -7.80
C MET A 15 -9.96 5.88 -7.78
N GLN A 16 -10.71 5.93 -8.87
CA GLN A 16 -11.81 5.00 -9.12
C GLN A 16 -11.39 4.05 -10.22
N VAL A 17 -11.52 2.75 -9.96
CA VAL A 17 -11.21 1.76 -10.98
C VAL A 17 -12.45 0.94 -11.27
N PRO A 18 -12.69 0.57 -12.54
CA PRO A 18 -13.85 -0.25 -12.89
C PRO A 18 -13.77 -1.60 -12.19
N SER A 19 -14.91 -2.08 -11.71
CA SER A 19 -14.99 -3.40 -11.10
C SER A 19 -16.36 -3.97 -11.36
N GLN A 20 -16.40 -5.17 -11.96
CA GLN A 20 -17.65 -5.85 -12.22
C GLN A 20 -18.29 -6.41 -10.96
N LYS A 21 -17.49 -6.61 -9.91
CA LYS A 21 -17.96 -7.19 -8.66
C LYS A 21 -18.41 -6.15 -7.65
N ALA A 22 -18.09 -4.88 -7.88
CA ALA A 22 -18.43 -3.82 -6.94
C ALA A 22 -19.79 -3.22 -7.29
N GLU A 23 -20.55 -2.88 -6.25
CA GLU A 23 -21.78 -2.16 -6.41
C GLU A 23 -21.48 -0.79 -7.02
N GLY A 24 -22.26 -0.39 -8.04
CA GLY A 24 -22.01 0.85 -8.77
C GLY A 24 -20.94 0.75 -9.85
N GLY A 25 -20.29 -0.40 -10.03
CA GLY A 25 -19.32 -0.62 -11.10
C GLY A 25 -17.93 -0.07 -10.86
N PHE A 26 -17.66 0.49 -9.68
CA PHE A 26 -16.38 1.08 -9.33
C PHE A 26 -15.90 0.59 -7.98
N ILE A 27 -14.60 0.55 -7.82
CA ILE A 27 -13.98 0.38 -6.52
C ILE A 27 -12.97 1.51 -6.32
N LEU A 28 -12.89 2.03 -5.12
CA LEU A 28 -11.92 3.05 -4.78
C LEU A 28 -10.55 2.42 -4.57
N LYS A 29 -9.52 3.12 -5.02
CA LYS A 29 -8.14 2.65 -4.95
C LYS A 29 -7.24 3.82 -4.62
N ARG A 30 -6.25 3.57 -3.78
CA ARG A 30 -5.20 4.53 -3.48
C ARG A 30 -3.88 3.77 -3.31
N LEU A 31 -2.80 4.29 -3.84
CA LEU A 31 -1.48 3.74 -3.62
C LEU A 31 -0.87 4.38 -2.38
N ILE A 32 -0.20 3.58 -1.59
CA ILE A 32 0.51 4.05 -0.42
C ILE A 32 1.95 3.52 -0.47
N ARG A 33 2.90 4.40 -0.21
CA ARG A 33 4.29 4.02 -0.13
C ARG A 33 4.67 3.91 1.34
N LEU A 34 5.19 2.75 1.71
CA LEU A 34 5.50 2.41 3.09
C LEU A 34 6.97 2.04 3.20
N GLN A 35 7.58 2.46 4.30
CA GLN A 35 8.94 2.07 4.64
C GLN A 35 8.89 1.23 5.91
N GLU A 36 9.58 0.11 5.90
CA GLU A 36 9.65 -0.76 7.07
C GLU A 36 10.27 0.00 8.25
N PHE A 37 9.58 -0.03 9.39
CA PHE A 37 10.05 0.61 10.61
C PHE A 37 10.72 -0.42 11.51
N GLY A 38 11.81 0.00 12.14
CA GLY A 38 12.57 -0.88 13.04
C GLY A 38 13.56 -1.77 12.33
N GLY A 39 13.65 -1.69 11.01
CA GLY A 39 14.69 -2.32 10.26
C GLY A 39 15.99 -1.55 10.37
N TRP A 40 16.79 -1.60 9.35
CA TRP A 40 18.06 -0.90 9.30
C TRP A 40 17.87 0.61 9.49
N SER A 41 18.61 1.21 10.40
CA SER A 41 18.49 2.62 10.73
C SER A 41 19.50 3.47 9.96
N GLY A 42 19.48 3.41 8.65
CA GLY A 42 20.27 4.34 7.86
C GLY A 42 19.63 5.73 7.90
N ASN A 43 20.45 6.77 8.04
CA ASN A 43 19.98 8.15 7.98
C ASN A 43 20.00 8.69 6.55
N ASP A 44 20.32 7.86 5.61
CA ASP A 44 20.46 8.24 4.21
C ASP A 44 19.09 8.16 3.52
N THR A 45 18.77 9.19 2.76
CA THR A 45 17.56 9.24 1.98
C THR A 45 17.46 8.09 0.99
N ALA A 46 18.58 7.66 0.42
CA ALA A 46 18.61 6.55 -0.53
C ALA A 46 18.21 5.23 0.16
N GLU A 47 18.63 5.03 1.39
CA GLU A 47 18.24 3.85 2.14
C GLU A 47 16.75 3.85 2.49
N ARG A 48 16.18 5.02 2.74
CA ARG A 48 14.74 5.13 2.97
C ARG A 48 13.96 4.63 1.77
N LEU A 49 14.40 4.97 0.57
CA LEU A 49 13.74 4.54 -0.65
C LEU A 49 13.98 3.07 -0.95
N SER A 50 15.17 2.56 -0.61
CA SER A 50 15.50 1.15 -0.89
C SER A 50 14.70 0.16 -0.07
N ASN A 51 14.18 0.57 1.09
CA ASN A 51 13.38 -0.28 1.96
C ASN A 51 11.90 0.03 1.87
N ALA A 52 11.50 0.80 0.88
CA ALA A 52 10.11 1.19 0.70
C ALA A 52 9.41 0.23 -0.24
N ILE A 53 8.12 0.02 0.01
CA ILE A 53 7.23 -0.72 -0.87
C ILE A 53 6.08 0.20 -1.29
N THR A 54 5.51 -0.10 -2.45
CA THR A 54 4.26 0.53 -2.86
C THR A 54 3.16 -0.51 -2.72
N ALA A 55 2.15 -0.20 -1.94
CA ALA A 55 1.03 -1.09 -1.70
C ALA A 55 -0.27 -0.41 -2.11
N THR A 56 -1.33 -1.20 -2.21
CA THR A 56 -2.63 -0.72 -2.67
C THR A 56 -3.65 -0.80 -1.55
N LEU A 57 -4.33 0.31 -1.31
CA LEU A 57 -5.52 0.40 -0.46
C LEU A 57 -6.74 0.30 -1.37
N MET A 58 -7.66 -0.59 -1.03
CA MET A 58 -8.85 -0.85 -1.83
C MET A 58 -10.11 -0.61 -1.01
N GLY A 59 -11.16 -0.11 -1.67
CA GLY A 59 -12.47 0.07 -1.05
C GLY A 59 -12.44 1.07 0.10
N PRO A 60 -13.05 0.73 1.25
CA PRO A 60 -13.09 1.65 2.38
C PRO A 60 -11.72 2.08 2.89
N LEU A 61 -10.71 1.21 2.80
CA LEU A 61 -9.36 1.57 3.22
C LEU A 61 -8.76 2.67 2.35
N ALA A 62 -9.16 2.76 1.08
CA ALA A 62 -8.66 3.78 0.18
C ALA A 62 -9.13 5.19 0.57
N GLN A 63 -10.22 5.29 1.33
CA GLN A 63 -10.73 6.56 1.82
C GLN A 63 -9.98 7.09 3.03
N CYS A 64 -9.19 6.24 3.69
CA CYS A 64 -8.40 6.67 4.83
C CYS A 64 -7.26 7.57 4.36
N GLU A 65 -7.01 8.62 5.11
CA GLU A 65 -5.93 9.55 4.83
C GLU A 65 -4.78 9.32 5.79
N PHE A 66 -3.57 9.28 5.24
CA PHE A 66 -2.36 9.09 6.01
C PHE A 66 -1.39 10.21 5.69
N ARG A 67 -0.69 10.67 6.72
CA ARG A 67 0.29 11.75 6.58
C ARG A 67 1.68 11.18 6.39
N GLN A 68 2.49 11.88 5.63
CA GLN A 68 3.89 11.55 5.49
C GLN A 68 4.57 11.51 6.86
N GLY A 69 5.34 10.46 7.12
CA GLY A 69 6.03 10.25 8.39
C GLY A 69 5.23 9.55 9.46
N GLN A 70 3.93 9.34 9.24
CA GLN A 70 3.06 8.68 10.21
C GLN A 70 3.41 7.20 10.33
N LEU A 71 3.39 6.66 11.54
CA LEU A 71 3.58 5.23 11.77
C LEU A 71 2.24 4.51 11.74
N VAL A 72 2.24 3.36 11.11
CA VAL A 72 1.05 2.53 10.96
C VAL A 72 1.43 1.07 11.17
N THR A 73 0.46 0.26 11.59
CA THR A 73 0.57 -1.19 11.51
C THR A 73 -0.21 -1.64 10.29
N CYS A 74 0.36 -2.56 9.54
CA CYS A 74 -0.27 -3.08 8.33
C CYS A 74 -0.21 -4.59 8.29
N ALA A 75 -1.24 -5.20 7.73
CA ALA A 75 -1.21 -6.57 7.26
C ALA A 75 -1.27 -6.53 5.72
N LEU A 76 -0.30 -7.15 5.09
CA LEU A 76 -0.13 -7.12 3.64
C LEU A 76 -0.37 -8.51 3.06
N ARG A 77 -0.89 -8.56 1.85
CA ARG A 77 -0.89 -9.79 1.07
C ARG A 77 -0.32 -9.51 -0.31
N PHE A 78 0.26 -10.54 -0.90
CA PHE A 78 0.79 -10.48 -2.25
C PHE A 78 -0.21 -11.14 -3.18
N SER A 79 -0.35 -10.56 -4.37
CA SER A 79 -1.22 -11.10 -5.42
C SER A 79 -0.44 -11.08 -6.72
N ILE A 80 -0.52 -12.18 -7.47
CA ILE A 80 0.11 -12.28 -8.78
C ILE A 80 -0.99 -12.47 -9.81
N ARG A 81 -0.88 -11.75 -10.91
CA ARG A 81 -1.78 -11.93 -12.05
C ARG A 81 -0.95 -12.02 -13.33
N GLU A 82 -1.46 -12.75 -14.26
CA GLU A 82 -0.87 -12.87 -15.59
C GLU A 82 -1.78 -12.20 -16.61
N TYR A 83 -1.18 -11.41 -17.49
CA TYR A 83 -1.90 -10.75 -18.57
C TYR A 83 -1.00 -10.66 -19.77
N GLN A 84 -1.46 -11.24 -20.89
CA GLN A 84 -0.73 -11.28 -22.16
C GLN A 84 0.69 -11.80 -22.03
N GLY A 85 0.88 -12.85 -21.22
CA GLY A 85 2.18 -13.46 -21.01
C GLY A 85 3.08 -12.73 -20.03
N ASN A 86 2.63 -11.63 -19.45
CA ASN A 86 3.39 -10.87 -18.46
C ASN A 86 2.86 -11.15 -17.07
N TRP A 87 3.77 -11.17 -16.10
CA TRP A 87 3.45 -11.39 -14.70
C TRP A 87 3.47 -10.06 -13.96
N TYR A 88 2.39 -9.78 -13.25
CA TYR A 88 2.24 -8.57 -12.44
C TYR A 88 2.06 -8.96 -10.98
N GLN A 89 2.81 -8.33 -10.11
CA GLN A 89 2.71 -8.57 -8.68
C GLN A 89 2.17 -7.32 -8.01
N ASP A 90 1.12 -7.50 -7.21
CA ASP A 90 0.53 -6.42 -6.42
C ASP A 90 0.72 -6.73 -4.94
N ILE A 91 0.95 -5.69 -4.15
CA ILE A 91 0.94 -5.77 -2.69
C ILE A 91 -0.32 -5.05 -2.25
N ILE A 92 -1.20 -5.76 -1.55
CA ILE A 92 -2.50 -5.24 -1.17
C ILE A 92 -2.56 -5.14 0.35
N ILE A 93 -3.06 -4.03 0.85
CA ILE A 93 -3.28 -3.82 2.28
C ILE A 93 -4.55 -4.54 2.68
N ASN A 94 -4.43 -5.56 3.54
CA ASN A 94 -5.60 -6.22 4.14
C ASN A 94 -6.13 -5.43 5.32
N ASP A 95 -5.24 -4.81 6.06
CA ASP A 95 -5.62 -4.05 7.24
C ASP A 95 -4.54 -3.01 7.53
N ILE A 96 -4.93 -1.86 8.04
CA ILE A 96 -4.01 -0.78 8.36
C ILE A 96 -4.57 0.05 9.51
N HIS A 97 -3.73 0.33 10.49
CA HIS A 97 -4.10 1.12 11.65
C HIS A 97 -3.02 2.14 11.98
N LYS A 98 -3.43 3.34 12.33
CA LYS A 98 -2.53 4.39 12.81
C LYS A 98 -2.06 4.05 14.22
N LEU A 99 -0.79 4.21 14.44
CA LEU A 99 -0.23 4.08 15.79
C LEU A 99 -0.44 5.33 16.62
#